data_b3b292ce87147c0ec54511525455b567
#
_entry.id   b3b292ce87147c0ec54511525455b567
#
_cell.length_a   1.000
_cell.length_b   1.000
_cell.length_c   1.000
_cell.angle_alpha   90.00
_cell.angle_beta   90.00
_cell.angle_gamma   90.00
#
_symmetry.space_group_name_H-M   'P 1'
#
loop_
_entity.id
_entity.type
_entity.pdbx_description
1 polymer ?
#
loop_
_entity_poly.entity_id
_entity_poly.type
_entity_poly.pdbx_seq_one_letter_code
_entity_poly.pdbx_strand_id
1 'polypeptide(L)'
;MFRPLLALLLAATVGHANYADDAYAATFKLYNSALSGTCSLYRRPAPDTAVYLVTTQHQLEGSKGDYSQLVLREPQPDGSYKRNDFKVVTRINGKPTWVKHPKFDLAVLRLATPPTGTFATLPTSAIANDERLKAAQPSVGSSLLLFTFPHGVESIRQGFPVARQAVFAQPPLLSSETYPTFQADFPATAGDSGGPGVIADPNGKPLIVGMCFQRLNHDEKVTTEMTTTTVKHPLNMGTFIHGRYLLEAIELAAKQ
;
A
#
# COMPACT_ATOMS: atom_id res chain seq x y z
N MET A 1 -42.35 13.45 47.40
CA MET A 1 -41.57 14.46 46.64
C MET A 1 -40.33 13.75 46.04
N PHE A 2 -40.47 13.16 44.83
CA PHE A 2 -39.40 12.44 44.17
C PHE A 2 -38.69 13.41 43.22
N ARG A 3 -37.38 13.64 43.43
CA ARG A 3 -36.52 14.37 42.48
C ARG A 3 -35.97 13.38 41.49
N PRO A 4 -36.14 13.57 40.19
CA PRO A 4 -35.45 12.73 39.19
C PRO A 4 -33.98 13.14 39.12
N LEU A 5 -33.08 12.18 39.31
CA LEU A 5 -31.66 12.30 39.06
C LEU A 5 -31.45 12.26 37.55
N LEU A 6 -31.18 13.42 36.95
CA LEU A 6 -30.83 13.54 35.54
C LEU A 6 -29.35 13.10 35.40
N ALA A 7 -29.14 11.86 34.99
CA ALA A 7 -27.82 11.36 34.62
C ALA A 7 -27.41 11.97 33.26
N LEU A 8 -26.52 12.94 33.31
CA LEU A 8 -25.88 13.51 32.11
C LEU A 8 -24.90 12.47 31.55
N LEU A 9 -25.31 11.71 30.53
CA LEU A 9 -24.38 10.94 29.73
C LEU A 9 -23.50 11.94 28.93
N LEU A 10 -22.30 12.22 29.39
CA LEU A 10 -21.26 12.78 28.55
C LEU A 10 -20.89 11.69 27.53
N ALA A 11 -21.43 11.77 26.33
CA ALA A 11 -20.87 11.08 25.18
C ALA A 11 -19.53 11.74 24.88
N ALA A 12 -18.45 11.15 25.38
CA ALA A 12 -17.11 11.44 24.91
C ALA A 12 -17.08 11.06 23.44
N THR A 13 -17.20 12.03 22.55
CA THR A 13 -16.81 11.85 21.14
C THR A 13 -15.32 11.63 21.17
N VAL A 14 -14.90 10.38 21.28
CA VAL A 14 -13.54 9.98 20.96
C VAL A 14 -13.37 10.34 19.49
N GLY A 15 -12.69 11.46 19.23
CA GLY A 15 -12.24 11.79 17.89
C GLY A 15 -11.39 10.60 17.45
N HIS A 16 -11.97 9.73 16.63
CA HIS A 16 -11.24 8.68 15.98
C HIS A 16 -10.27 9.41 15.06
N ALA A 17 -9.00 9.54 15.49
CA ALA A 17 -7.93 9.84 14.55
C ALA A 17 -8.11 8.82 13.43
N ASN A 18 -8.50 9.31 12.24
CA ASN A 18 -8.91 8.41 11.18
C ASN A 18 -7.64 7.79 10.59
N TYR A 19 -7.23 6.64 11.16
CA TYR A 19 -6.03 5.92 10.74
C TYR A 19 -5.97 5.71 9.22
N ALA A 20 -7.12 5.73 8.57
CA ALA A 20 -7.24 5.60 7.13
C ALA A 20 -6.70 6.82 6.38
N ASP A 21 -6.93 8.03 6.88
CA ASP A 21 -6.61 9.28 6.17
C ASP A 21 -5.11 9.45 5.96
N ASP A 22 -4.30 9.14 6.97
CA ASP A 22 -2.84 9.23 6.86
C ASP A 22 -2.30 8.24 5.81
N ALA A 23 -2.78 6.99 5.85
CA ALA A 23 -2.36 5.98 4.89
C ALA A 23 -2.89 6.27 3.48
N TYR A 24 -4.12 6.77 3.36
CA TYR A 24 -4.71 7.23 2.12
C TYR A 24 -3.89 8.37 1.49
N ALA A 25 -3.54 9.36 2.31
CA ALA A 25 -2.74 10.51 1.88
C ALA A 25 -1.32 10.11 1.42
N ALA A 26 -0.70 9.10 2.05
CA ALA A 26 0.64 8.61 1.73
C ALA A 26 0.67 7.52 0.64
N THR A 27 -0.48 7.20 0.02
CA THR A 27 -0.59 6.26 -1.10
C THR A 27 -0.72 7.00 -2.42
N PHE A 28 0.10 6.63 -3.41
CA PHE A 28 0.24 7.36 -4.66
C PHE A 28 0.15 6.43 -5.87
N LYS A 29 -0.27 6.99 -7.00
CA LYS A 29 -0.18 6.36 -8.31
C LYS A 29 1.25 6.44 -8.83
N LEU A 30 1.78 5.30 -9.25
CA LEU A 30 3.04 5.19 -9.98
C LEU A 30 2.74 4.64 -11.36
N TYR A 31 3.09 5.38 -12.41
CA TYR A 31 2.81 4.94 -13.76
C TYR A 31 3.93 5.29 -14.75
N ASN A 32 3.96 4.57 -15.85
CA ASN A 32 4.79 4.81 -17.02
C ASN A 32 4.01 4.45 -18.30
N SER A 33 4.67 4.44 -19.45
CA SER A 33 4.02 4.13 -20.73
C SER A 33 3.45 2.70 -20.84
N ALA A 34 3.90 1.78 -19.97
CA ALA A 34 3.55 0.36 -20.05
C ALA A 34 2.62 -0.09 -18.90
N LEU A 35 2.81 0.46 -17.69
CA LEU A 35 2.17 -0.01 -16.48
C LEU A 35 1.67 1.15 -15.62
N SER A 36 0.59 0.88 -14.89
CA SER A 36 0.11 1.72 -13.80
C SER A 36 -0.13 0.85 -12.58
N GLY A 37 0.35 1.30 -11.41
CA GLY A 37 0.21 0.62 -10.14
C GLY A 37 0.20 1.59 -8.98
N THR A 38 0.30 1.03 -7.80
CA THR A 38 0.25 1.75 -6.54
C THR A 38 1.64 1.75 -5.88
N CYS A 39 1.95 2.81 -5.17
CA CYS A 39 3.09 2.87 -4.26
C CYS A 39 2.73 3.64 -2.99
N SER A 40 3.51 3.46 -1.94
CA SER A 40 3.40 4.23 -0.70
C SER A 40 4.74 4.88 -0.37
N LEU A 41 4.68 6.06 0.26
CA LEU A 41 5.87 6.82 0.63
C LEU A 41 6.11 6.76 2.13
N TYR A 42 7.34 6.46 2.51
CA TYR A 42 7.77 6.34 3.91
C TYR A 42 8.96 7.22 4.23
N ARG A 43 9.09 7.58 5.51
CA ARG A 43 10.29 8.21 6.09
C ARG A 43 10.81 7.39 7.25
N ARG A 44 12.13 7.26 7.31
CA ARG A 44 12.82 6.71 8.48
C ARG A 44 12.96 7.79 9.55
N PRO A 45 13.24 7.41 10.81
CA PRO A 45 13.58 8.38 11.85
C PRO A 45 14.81 9.23 11.49
N ALA A 46 14.88 10.43 12.05
CA ALA A 46 16.07 11.26 11.95
C ALA A 46 17.35 10.46 12.38
N PRO A 47 18.50 10.72 11.77
CA PRO A 47 18.82 11.83 10.86
C PRO A 47 18.51 11.58 9.38
N ASP A 48 17.89 10.47 9.00
CA ASP A 48 17.60 10.15 7.60
C ASP A 48 16.52 11.08 7.04
N THR A 49 16.84 11.86 6.01
CA THR A 49 15.93 12.81 5.35
C THR A 49 15.34 12.28 4.05
N ALA A 50 15.78 11.09 3.59
CA ALA A 50 15.30 10.50 2.36
C ALA A 50 13.83 10.07 2.47
N VAL A 51 13.17 9.99 1.31
CA VAL A 51 11.85 9.38 1.16
C VAL A 51 12.01 8.03 0.48
N TYR A 52 11.32 7.03 1.00
CA TYR A 52 11.34 5.66 0.49
C TYR A 52 10.03 5.37 -0.22
N LEU A 53 10.08 5.20 -1.54
CA LEU A 53 8.96 4.75 -2.36
C LEU A 53 8.95 3.22 -2.35
N VAL A 54 7.88 2.63 -1.81
CA VAL A 54 7.67 1.18 -1.73
C VAL A 54 6.60 0.76 -2.72
N THR A 55 6.91 -0.24 -3.55
CA THR A 55 5.99 -0.82 -4.54
C THR A 55 6.42 -2.25 -4.87
N THR A 56 5.73 -2.91 -5.80
CA THR A 56 6.17 -4.23 -6.29
C THR A 56 7.35 -4.13 -7.25
N GLN A 57 8.19 -5.18 -7.25
CA GLN A 57 9.33 -5.29 -8.18
C GLN A 57 8.85 -5.23 -9.63
N HIS A 58 7.81 -6.00 -9.98
CA HIS A 58 7.30 -6.06 -11.35
C HIS A 58 6.83 -4.69 -11.89
N GLN A 59 6.36 -3.80 -11.02
CA GLN A 59 5.96 -2.43 -11.39
C GLN A 59 7.16 -1.60 -11.87
N LEU A 60 8.31 -1.73 -11.23
CA LEU A 60 9.54 -1.02 -11.61
C LEU A 60 10.29 -1.72 -12.75
N GLU A 61 10.31 -3.05 -12.78
CA GLU A 61 10.91 -3.83 -13.87
C GLU A 61 10.16 -3.66 -15.19
N GLY A 62 8.83 -3.60 -15.15
CA GLY A 62 7.98 -3.39 -16.33
C GLY A 62 8.11 -2.01 -16.96
N SER A 63 8.75 -1.05 -16.28
CA SER A 63 9.09 0.24 -16.87
C SER A 63 10.16 0.05 -17.94
N LYS A 64 9.84 0.37 -19.20
CA LYS A 64 10.78 0.29 -20.33
C LYS A 64 11.73 1.49 -20.41
N GLY A 65 11.42 2.58 -19.71
CA GLY A 65 12.19 3.83 -19.71
C GLY A 65 12.99 4.01 -18.43
N ASP A 66 13.77 5.09 -18.40
CA ASP A 66 14.62 5.44 -17.27
C ASP A 66 13.86 6.09 -16.11
N TYR A 67 12.57 6.34 -16.28
CA TYR A 67 11.74 6.98 -15.24
C TYR A 67 10.29 6.50 -15.26
N SER A 68 9.64 6.70 -14.13
CA SER A 68 8.19 6.60 -13.94
C SER A 68 7.64 7.94 -13.42
N GLN A 69 6.33 8.13 -13.53
CA GLN A 69 5.63 9.30 -12.98
C GLN A 69 5.01 8.92 -11.64
N LEU A 70 5.34 9.67 -10.60
CA LEU A 70 4.71 9.62 -9.29
C LEU A 70 3.70 10.77 -9.21
N VAL A 71 2.42 10.45 -9.06
CA VAL A 71 1.35 11.45 -9.02
C VAL A 71 1.23 12.00 -7.61
N LEU A 72 1.83 13.15 -7.37
CA LEU A 72 1.74 13.88 -6.10
C LEU A 72 0.48 14.76 -6.07
N ARG A 73 0.03 15.06 -4.88
CA ARG A 73 -1.11 15.93 -4.58
C ARG A 73 -0.64 17.07 -3.67
N GLU A 74 -0.64 18.28 -4.17
CA GLU A 74 -0.25 19.45 -3.42
C GLU A 74 -1.49 20.15 -2.84
N PRO A 75 -1.67 20.17 -1.50
CA PRO A 75 -2.80 20.86 -0.89
C PRO A 75 -2.70 22.38 -1.18
N GLN A 76 -3.84 23.00 -1.49
CA GLN A 76 -3.96 24.41 -1.75
C GLN A 76 -4.64 25.12 -0.58
N PRO A 77 -4.45 26.46 -0.41
CA PRO A 77 -5.06 27.21 0.67
C PRO A 77 -6.60 27.19 0.69
N ASP A 78 -7.23 26.98 -0.45
CA ASP A 78 -8.69 26.88 -0.62
C ASP A 78 -9.25 25.49 -0.31
N GLY A 79 -8.40 24.55 0.16
CA GLY A 79 -8.77 23.17 0.46
C GLY A 79 -8.80 22.26 -0.78
N SER A 80 -8.52 22.78 -1.97
CA SER A 80 -8.37 21.97 -3.17
C SER A 80 -6.98 21.30 -3.23
N TYR A 81 -6.76 20.46 -4.24
CA TYR A 81 -5.47 19.82 -4.50
C TYR A 81 -5.03 20.09 -5.93
N LYS A 82 -3.76 20.46 -6.08
CA LYS A 82 -3.09 20.53 -7.36
C LYS A 82 -2.36 19.23 -7.63
N ARG A 83 -2.58 18.65 -8.81
CA ARG A 83 -1.84 17.49 -9.30
C ARG A 83 -0.42 17.91 -9.73
N ASN A 84 0.57 17.12 -9.31
CA ASN A 84 1.96 17.25 -9.73
C ASN A 84 2.52 15.89 -10.11
N ASP A 85 2.75 15.66 -11.41
CA ASP A 85 3.33 14.40 -11.92
C ASP A 85 4.85 14.48 -11.83
N PHE A 86 5.39 14.05 -10.69
CA PHE A 86 6.82 14.07 -10.39
C PHE A 86 7.55 12.93 -11.08
N LYS A 87 8.61 13.28 -11.80
CA LYS A 87 9.46 12.33 -12.51
C LYS A 87 10.41 11.62 -11.56
N VAL A 88 10.22 10.32 -11.37
CA VAL A 88 11.06 9.45 -10.55
C VAL A 88 12.02 8.69 -11.46
N VAL A 89 13.32 8.87 -11.28
CA VAL A 89 14.35 8.15 -12.04
C VAL A 89 14.42 6.72 -11.53
N THR A 90 14.12 5.75 -12.39
CA THR A 90 14.10 4.32 -12.07
C THR A 90 15.30 3.58 -12.61
N ARG A 91 16.04 4.17 -13.59
CA ARG A 91 17.29 3.64 -14.14
C ARG A 91 18.25 4.78 -14.48
N ILE A 92 19.53 4.49 -14.38
CA ILE A 92 20.63 5.32 -14.89
C ILE A 92 21.55 4.42 -15.69
N ASN A 93 21.76 4.73 -16.96
CA ASN A 93 22.56 3.91 -17.89
C ASN A 93 22.09 2.44 -17.90
N GLY A 94 20.78 2.22 -17.91
CA GLY A 94 20.14 0.90 -17.90
C GLY A 94 20.18 0.16 -16.55
N LYS A 95 20.86 0.68 -15.54
CA LYS A 95 20.95 0.06 -14.21
C LYS A 95 19.84 0.58 -13.31
N PRO A 96 19.13 -0.30 -12.56
CA PRO A 96 18.12 0.11 -11.59
C PRO A 96 18.69 1.06 -10.51
N THR A 97 17.92 2.08 -10.15
CA THR A 97 18.17 2.98 -9.02
C THR A 97 17.42 2.55 -7.77
N TRP A 98 16.75 1.42 -7.82
CA TRP A 98 15.94 0.84 -6.77
C TRP A 98 16.49 -0.52 -6.33
N VAL A 99 16.17 -0.90 -5.12
CA VAL A 99 16.55 -2.18 -4.50
C VAL A 99 15.36 -3.12 -4.57
N LYS A 100 15.59 -4.35 -5.03
CA LYS A 100 14.62 -5.43 -4.91
C LYS A 100 14.84 -6.22 -3.62
N HIS A 101 13.76 -6.68 -3.01
CA HIS A 101 13.85 -7.65 -1.94
C HIS A 101 14.34 -9.00 -2.49
N PRO A 102 15.27 -9.72 -1.82
CA PRO A 102 15.87 -10.94 -2.38
C PRO A 102 14.90 -12.10 -2.57
N LYS A 103 13.78 -12.12 -1.84
CA LYS A 103 12.84 -13.25 -1.83
C LYS A 103 11.44 -12.93 -2.38
N PHE A 104 11.04 -11.66 -2.42
CA PHE A 104 9.66 -11.26 -2.69
C PHE A 104 9.57 -10.25 -3.83
N ASP A 105 8.42 -10.21 -4.49
CA ASP A 105 8.05 -9.20 -5.49
C ASP A 105 7.80 -7.83 -4.81
N LEU A 106 8.87 -7.27 -4.29
CA LEU A 106 8.90 -6.04 -3.51
C LEU A 106 10.14 -5.25 -3.89
N ALA A 107 9.98 -3.96 -4.13
CA ALA A 107 11.07 -3.05 -4.44
C ALA A 107 10.90 -1.72 -3.71
N VAL A 108 12.04 -1.13 -3.38
CA VAL A 108 12.13 0.18 -2.74
C VAL A 108 13.07 1.07 -3.52
N LEU A 109 12.60 2.28 -3.82
CA LEU A 109 13.40 3.33 -4.42
C LEU A 109 13.63 4.43 -3.38
N ARG A 110 14.90 4.66 -3.05
CA ARG A 110 15.32 5.73 -2.15
C ARG A 110 15.40 7.05 -2.92
N LEU A 111 14.53 7.99 -2.59
CA LEU A 111 14.56 9.35 -3.10
C LEU A 111 15.45 10.19 -2.18
N ALA A 112 16.75 10.21 -2.47
CA ALA A 112 17.74 11.00 -1.71
C ALA A 112 17.44 12.50 -1.80
N THR A 113 16.94 12.95 -2.97
CA THR A 113 16.38 14.29 -3.15
C THR A 113 14.86 14.14 -3.26
N PRO A 114 14.12 14.35 -2.17
CA PRO A 114 12.66 14.27 -2.19
C PRO A 114 12.05 15.30 -3.14
N PRO A 115 10.83 15.03 -3.64
CA PRO A 115 10.07 16.04 -4.40
C PRO A 115 9.95 17.35 -3.63
N THR A 116 9.98 18.45 -4.34
CA THR A 116 9.65 19.77 -3.77
C THR A 116 8.15 19.88 -3.54
N GLY A 117 7.74 20.71 -2.57
CA GLY A 117 6.34 20.91 -2.21
C GLY A 117 5.88 20.01 -1.05
N THR A 118 4.59 20.11 -0.75
CA THR A 118 3.97 19.37 0.36
C THR A 118 3.35 18.08 -0.18
N PHE A 119 3.75 16.96 0.38
CA PHE A 119 3.17 15.64 0.12
C PHE A 119 3.23 14.78 1.38
N ALA A 120 2.30 13.85 1.51
CA ALA A 120 2.20 12.99 2.69
C ALA A 120 3.20 11.81 2.63
N THR A 121 3.69 11.43 3.78
CA THR A 121 4.50 10.22 3.99
C THR A 121 4.11 9.58 5.32
N LEU A 122 4.25 8.27 5.43
CA LEU A 122 4.14 7.56 6.71
C LEU A 122 5.53 7.38 7.34
N PRO A 123 5.65 7.40 8.67
CA PRO A 123 6.86 6.94 9.32
C PRO A 123 7.01 5.42 9.14
N THR A 124 8.23 4.91 9.05
CA THR A 124 8.46 3.45 9.00
C THR A 124 7.92 2.72 10.23
N SER A 125 7.77 3.43 11.36
CA SER A 125 7.09 2.90 12.54
C SER A 125 5.60 2.61 12.34
N ALA A 126 4.97 3.08 11.26
CA ALA A 126 3.60 2.69 10.90
C ALA A 126 3.53 1.30 10.25
N ILE A 127 4.66 0.71 9.85
CA ILE A 127 4.71 -0.61 9.23
C ILE A 127 4.75 -1.68 10.33
N ALA A 128 3.92 -2.71 10.22
CA ALA A 128 3.86 -3.81 11.19
C ALA A 128 5.08 -4.73 11.07
N ASN A 129 5.70 -5.00 12.20
CA ASN A 129 6.48 -6.20 12.43
C ASN A 129 5.63 -7.26 13.15
N ASP A 130 6.17 -8.43 13.45
CA ASP A 130 5.44 -9.52 14.09
C ASP A 130 4.90 -9.13 15.48
N GLU A 131 5.64 -8.34 16.24
CA GLU A 131 5.24 -7.87 17.57
C GLU A 131 4.01 -6.95 17.48
N ARG A 132 4.04 -5.97 16.59
CA ARG A 132 2.92 -5.04 16.39
C ARG A 132 1.70 -5.73 15.79
N LEU A 133 1.91 -6.67 14.87
CA LEU A 133 0.83 -7.48 14.31
C LEU A 133 0.17 -8.32 15.41
N LYS A 134 0.96 -8.93 16.29
CA LYS A 134 0.46 -9.67 17.45
C LYS A 134 -0.32 -8.78 18.42
N ALA A 135 0.16 -7.55 18.67
CA ALA A 135 -0.53 -6.59 19.54
C ALA A 135 -1.88 -6.11 18.95
N ALA A 136 -1.96 -5.95 17.63
CA ALA A 136 -3.18 -5.54 16.95
C ALA A 136 -4.22 -6.66 16.81
N GLN A 137 -3.81 -7.93 16.95
CA GLN A 137 -4.66 -9.13 16.96
C GLN A 137 -5.70 -9.20 15.81
N PRO A 138 -5.34 -8.95 14.55
CA PRO A 138 -6.29 -9.13 13.47
C PRO A 138 -6.69 -10.60 13.37
N SER A 139 -7.95 -10.85 13.04
CA SER A 139 -8.54 -12.20 12.94
C SER A 139 -9.15 -12.44 11.56
N VAL A 140 -9.47 -13.69 11.26
CA VAL A 140 -10.23 -14.06 10.06
C VAL A 140 -11.53 -13.25 10.01
N GLY A 141 -11.84 -12.68 8.85
CA GLY A 141 -13.03 -11.86 8.63
C GLY A 141 -12.93 -10.44 9.17
N SER A 142 -11.87 -10.07 9.91
CA SER A 142 -11.69 -8.66 10.32
C SER A 142 -11.36 -7.77 9.12
N SER A 143 -11.83 -6.52 9.21
CA SER A 143 -11.67 -5.54 8.12
C SER A 143 -10.21 -5.16 7.89
N LEU A 144 -9.86 -5.02 6.62
CA LEU A 144 -8.61 -4.51 6.11
C LEU A 144 -8.94 -3.41 5.10
N LEU A 145 -8.44 -2.21 5.29
CA LEU A 145 -8.51 -1.17 4.26
C LEU A 145 -7.36 -1.33 3.27
N LEU A 146 -7.67 -1.05 2.01
CA LEU A 146 -6.70 -1.09 0.91
C LEU A 146 -6.85 0.19 0.11
N PHE A 147 -5.75 0.88 -0.15
CA PHE A 147 -5.70 2.07 -0.98
C PHE A 147 -4.93 1.77 -2.26
N THR A 148 -5.59 1.88 -3.43
CA THR A 148 -5.02 1.45 -4.70
C THR A 148 -5.49 2.27 -5.88
N PHE A 149 -4.89 2.00 -7.04
CA PHE A 149 -5.28 2.56 -8.33
C PHE A 149 -5.69 1.44 -9.29
N PRO A 150 -6.86 0.78 -9.08
CA PRO A 150 -7.31 -0.35 -9.89
C PRO A 150 -7.39 0.07 -11.36
N HIS A 151 -6.69 -0.64 -12.24
CA HIS A 151 -6.53 -0.28 -13.65
C HIS A 151 -6.07 1.16 -13.90
N GLY A 152 -5.36 1.77 -12.94
CA GLY A 152 -4.94 3.16 -12.99
C GLY A 152 -6.05 4.19 -12.70
N VAL A 153 -7.24 3.72 -12.29
CA VAL A 153 -8.36 4.59 -11.93
C VAL A 153 -8.01 5.39 -10.67
N GLU A 154 -8.36 6.66 -10.69
CA GLU A 154 -8.26 7.60 -9.58
C GLU A 154 -9.67 7.90 -9.05
N SER A 155 -9.86 7.94 -7.73
CA SER A 155 -11.15 8.31 -7.14
C SER A 155 -11.50 9.78 -7.43
N ILE A 156 -10.46 10.62 -7.50
CA ILE A 156 -10.54 12.02 -7.94
C ILE A 156 -9.34 12.26 -8.89
N ARG A 157 -9.56 12.98 -9.98
CA ARG A 157 -8.56 13.24 -11.04
C ARG A 157 -7.25 13.90 -10.59
N GLN A 158 -7.20 14.41 -9.37
CA GLN A 158 -5.99 14.95 -8.75
C GLN A 158 -5.00 13.86 -8.29
N GLY A 159 -5.27 12.60 -8.56
CA GLY A 159 -4.37 11.49 -8.25
C GLY A 159 -4.66 10.82 -6.90
N PHE A 160 -5.90 10.84 -6.44
CA PHE A 160 -6.30 10.15 -5.23
C PHE A 160 -6.56 8.67 -5.47
N PRO A 161 -6.11 7.78 -4.54
CA PRO A 161 -6.39 6.35 -4.63
C PRO A 161 -7.88 6.06 -4.43
N VAL A 162 -8.30 4.89 -4.85
CA VAL A 162 -9.59 4.31 -4.48
C VAL A 162 -9.43 3.62 -3.13
N ALA A 163 -10.26 4.00 -2.15
CA ALA A 163 -10.36 3.29 -0.89
C ALA A 163 -11.25 2.06 -1.07
N ARG A 164 -10.74 0.89 -0.67
CA ARG A 164 -11.43 -0.39 -0.79
C ARG A 164 -11.44 -1.11 0.54
N GLN A 165 -12.53 -1.77 0.83
CA GLN A 165 -12.64 -2.66 1.96
C GLN A 165 -12.30 -4.08 1.52
N ALA A 166 -11.44 -4.74 2.29
CA ALA A 166 -11.13 -6.14 2.20
C ALA A 166 -11.32 -6.79 3.57
N VAL A 167 -11.29 -8.11 3.62
CA VAL A 167 -11.28 -8.87 4.87
C VAL A 167 -10.15 -9.90 4.85
N PHE A 168 -9.55 -10.17 6.01
CA PHE A 168 -8.58 -11.26 6.11
C PHE A 168 -9.25 -12.59 5.78
N ALA A 169 -8.84 -13.22 4.67
CA ALA A 169 -9.35 -14.52 4.22
C ALA A 169 -8.76 -15.70 5.00
N GLN A 170 -7.69 -15.45 5.76
CA GLN A 170 -7.00 -16.42 6.61
C GLN A 170 -6.50 -15.72 7.87
N PRO A 171 -6.18 -16.44 8.96
CA PRO A 171 -5.48 -15.84 10.09
C PRO A 171 -4.17 -15.21 9.60
N PRO A 172 -3.82 -13.98 10.01
CA PRO A 172 -2.47 -13.46 9.81
C PRO A 172 -1.52 -14.28 10.68
N LEU A 173 -0.93 -15.30 10.06
CA LEU A 173 -0.12 -16.30 10.75
C LEU A 173 1.21 -15.67 11.20
N LEU A 174 1.53 -15.85 12.46
CA LEU A 174 2.83 -15.56 13.07
C LEU A 174 3.64 -16.86 13.14
N SER A 175 4.95 -16.91 12.87
CA SER A 175 5.74 -15.72 12.51
C SER A 175 5.64 -15.44 11.02
N SER A 176 5.82 -14.18 10.62
CA SER A 176 5.92 -13.81 9.22
C SER A 176 7.13 -14.44 8.51
N GLU A 177 8.09 -14.98 9.23
CA GLU A 177 9.20 -15.77 8.67
C GLU A 177 8.72 -17.11 8.12
N THR A 178 7.83 -17.80 8.85
CA THR A 178 7.24 -19.07 8.44
C THR A 178 6.13 -18.87 7.42
N TYR A 179 5.34 -17.80 7.60
CA TYR A 179 4.19 -17.45 6.75
C TYR A 179 4.37 -16.04 6.19
N PRO A 180 5.19 -15.89 5.13
CA PRO A 180 5.63 -14.57 4.66
C PRO A 180 4.52 -13.76 3.98
N THR A 181 3.42 -14.41 3.63
CA THR A 181 2.30 -13.80 2.94
C THR A 181 0.97 -14.17 3.59
N PHE A 182 -0.03 -13.32 3.38
CA PHE A 182 -1.41 -13.60 3.75
C PHE A 182 -2.37 -13.22 2.61
N GLN A 183 -3.59 -13.75 2.68
CA GLN A 183 -4.64 -13.50 1.69
C GLN A 183 -5.75 -12.65 2.29
N ALA A 184 -6.30 -11.78 1.44
CA ALA A 184 -7.51 -11.02 1.73
C ALA A 184 -8.54 -11.16 0.61
N ASP A 185 -9.81 -11.19 1.00
CA ASP A 185 -10.95 -11.23 0.10
C ASP A 185 -11.35 -9.81 -0.30
N PHE A 186 -11.19 -9.52 -1.57
CA PHE A 186 -11.63 -8.31 -2.27
C PHE A 186 -11.48 -8.52 -3.78
N PRO A 187 -12.20 -7.79 -4.65
CA PRO A 187 -12.09 -7.93 -6.10
C PRO A 187 -10.74 -7.39 -6.61
N ALA A 188 -9.67 -8.18 -6.43
CA ALA A 188 -8.31 -7.82 -6.79
C ALA A 188 -8.12 -7.68 -8.30
N THR A 189 -7.50 -6.58 -8.74
CA THR A 189 -7.32 -6.22 -10.15
C THR A 189 -5.90 -5.75 -10.46
N ALA A 190 -5.60 -5.56 -11.74
CA ALA A 190 -4.37 -4.88 -12.14
C ALA A 190 -4.35 -3.46 -11.58
N GLY A 191 -3.20 -3.00 -11.09
CA GLY A 191 -3.04 -1.69 -10.46
C GLY A 191 -3.16 -1.71 -8.93
N ASP A 192 -3.67 -2.79 -8.33
CA ASP A 192 -3.69 -2.98 -6.87
C ASP A 192 -2.29 -3.32 -6.31
N SER A 193 -1.39 -3.82 -7.15
CA SER A 193 0.00 -4.10 -6.80
C SER A 193 0.70 -2.86 -6.25
N GLY A 194 1.34 -3.00 -5.08
CA GLY A 194 1.97 -1.90 -4.33
C GLY A 194 1.05 -1.23 -3.31
N GLY A 195 -0.24 -1.55 -3.32
CA GLY A 195 -1.22 -0.98 -2.38
C GLY A 195 -1.04 -1.47 -0.95
N PRO A 196 -1.03 -0.56 0.05
CA PRO A 196 -0.90 -0.92 1.45
C PRO A 196 -2.19 -1.54 1.98
N GLY A 197 -2.06 -2.64 2.72
CA GLY A 197 -3.12 -3.17 3.57
C GLY A 197 -3.02 -2.54 4.96
N VAL A 198 -4.10 -1.91 5.42
CA VAL A 198 -4.10 -1.01 6.58
C VAL A 198 -5.17 -1.41 7.58
N ILE A 199 -4.79 -1.49 8.85
CA ILE A 199 -5.71 -1.61 9.99
C ILE A 199 -5.42 -0.51 11.00
N ALA A 200 -6.28 -0.34 12.00
CA ALA A 200 -5.95 0.46 13.17
C ALA A 200 -5.02 -0.34 14.10
N ASP A 201 -3.99 0.31 14.65
CA ASP A 201 -3.27 -0.23 15.80
C ASP A 201 -4.11 -0.07 17.09
N PRO A 202 -3.70 -0.64 18.24
CA PRO A 202 -4.44 -0.49 19.50
C PRO A 202 -4.65 0.96 19.96
N ASN A 203 -3.90 1.92 19.42
CA ASN A 203 -4.02 3.35 19.72
C ASN A 203 -4.82 4.12 18.64
N GLY A 204 -5.43 3.41 17.69
CA GLY A 204 -6.19 4.01 16.59
C GLY A 204 -5.33 4.67 15.50
N LYS A 205 -4.02 4.38 15.44
CA LYS A 205 -3.11 4.88 14.40
C LYS A 205 -3.00 3.90 13.23
N PRO A 206 -2.59 4.35 12.03
CA PRO A 206 -2.39 3.46 10.89
C PRO A 206 -1.32 2.40 11.19
N LEU A 207 -1.66 1.15 10.90
CA LEU A 207 -0.75 0.02 10.92
C LEU A 207 -0.79 -0.67 9.56
N ILE A 208 0.31 -0.56 8.82
CA ILE A 208 0.48 -1.19 7.52
C ILE A 208 0.87 -2.65 7.75
N VAL A 209 -0.08 -3.55 7.62
CA VAL A 209 0.13 -4.98 7.88
C VAL A 209 0.81 -5.71 6.72
N GLY A 210 0.75 -5.13 5.53
CA GLY A 210 1.40 -5.68 4.34
C GLY A 210 1.14 -4.87 3.10
N MET A 211 1.62 -5.37 1.96
CA MET A 211 1.47 -4.78 0.64
C MET A 211 0.89 -5.81 -0.33
N CYS A 212 -0.15 -5.46 -1.05
CA CYS A 212 -0.73 -6.28 -2.11
C CYS A 212 0.27 -6.42 -3.27
N PHE A 213 0.53 -7.65 -3.71
CA PHE A 213 1.45 -7.89 -4.83
C PHE A 213 0.87 -8.81 -5.92
N GLN A 214 -0.13 -9.60 -5.60
CA GLN A 214 -0.67 -10.60 -6.52
C GLN A 214 -2.18 -10.76 -6.34
N ARG A 215 -2.89 -10.91 -7.44
CA ARG A 215 -4.27 -11.41 -7.47
C ARG A 215 -4.26 -12.92 -7.71
N LEU A 216 -5.25 -13.62 -7.14
CA LEU A 216 -5.44 -15.03 -7.38
C LEU A 216 -6.41 -15.25 -8.54
N ASN A 217 -6.07 -16.20 -9.41
CA ASN A 217 -6.93 -16.61 -10.52
C ASN A 217 -7.10 -18.14 -10.48
N HIS A 218 -8.22 -18.61 -11.00
CA HIS A 218 -8.41 -19.98 -11.43
C HIS A 218 -8.16 -20.07 -12.93
N ASP A 219 -7.32 -20.98 -13.34
CA ASP A 219 -6.98 -21.20 -14.75
C ASP A 219 -7.83 -22.34 -15.29
N GLU A 220 -8.75 -22.04 -16.21
CA GLU A 220 -9.57 -23.01 -16.94
C GLU A 220 -8.97 -23.24 -18.32
N LYS A 221 -8.77 -24.52 -18.69
CA LYS A 221 -8.37 -24.90 -20.03
C LYS A 221 -9.61 -25.17 -20.87
N VAL A 222 -9.84 -24.32 -21.86
CA VAL A 222 -10.91 -24.49 -22.85
C VAL A 222 -10.28 -25.08 -24.11
N THR A 223 -10.66 -26.34 -24.46
CA THR A 223 -10.16 -27.04 -25.63
C THR A 223 -11.27 -27.11 -26.71
N THR A 224 -10.94 -26.64 -27.90
CA THR A 224 -11.73 -26.83 -29.13
C THR A 224 -11.01 -27.81 -30.04
N GLU A 225 -11.64 -28.22 -31.13
CA GLU A 225 -11.02 -29.14 -32.10
C GLU A 225 -9.69 -28.62 -32.68
N MET A 226 -9.47 -27.30 -32.66
CA MET A 226 -8.30 -26.66 -33.30
C MET A 226 -7.34 -26.00 -32.31
N THR A 227 -7.79 -25.66 -31.09
CA THR A 227 -6.97 -24.89 -30.13
C THR A 227 -7.27 -25.24 -28.67
N THR A 228 -6.25 -25.11 -27.83
CA THR A 228 -6.42 -25.08 -26.36
C THR A 228 -6.03 -23.71 -25.85
N THR A 229 -6.95 -23.04 -25.19
CA THR A 229 -6.74 -21.71 -24.60
C THR A 229 -6.90 -21.78 -23.09
N THR A 230 -6.04 -21.07 -22.34
CA THR A 230 -6.21 -20.91 -20.90
C THR A 230 -6.98 -19.62 -20.61
N VAL A 231 -8.14 -19.75 -19.99
CA VAL A 231 -8.96 -18.64 -19.51
C VAL A 231 -8.69 -18.44 -18.02
N LYS A 232 -8.37 -17.21 -17.62
CA LYS A 232 -8.08 -16.86 -16.22
C LYS A 232 -9.31 -16.23 -15.59
N HIS A 233 -9.87 -16.90 -14.59
CA HIS A 233 -11.02 -16.42 -13.83
C HIS A 233 -10.52 -15.80 -12.51
N PRO A 234 -10.76 -14.50 -12.24
CA PRO A 234 -10.39 -13.89 -10.97
C PRO A 234 -11.13 -14.55 -9.81
N LEU A 235 -10.42 -14.90 -8.74
CA LEU A 235 -11.02 -15.46 -7.52
C LEU A 235 -11.46 -14.37 -6.53
N ASN A 236 -11.35 -13.09 -6.89
CA ASN A 236 -11.64 -11.95 -6.02
C ASN A 236 -10.83 -11.99 -4.72
N MET A 237 -9.61 -12.46 -4.81
CA MET A 237 -8.67 -12.50 -3.69
C MET A 237 -7.32 -11.91 -4.09
N GLY A 238 -6.71 -11.22 -3.13
CA GLY A 238 -5.36 -10.68 -3.24
C GLY A 238 -4.41 -11.30 -2.22
N THR A 239 -3.14 -11.45 -2.60
CA THR A 239 -2.07 -11.89 -1.72
C THR A 239 -1.21 -10.69 -1.32
N PHE A 240 -0.88 -10.61 -0.04
CA PHE A 240 -0.09 -9.54 0.59
C PHE A 240 1.22 -10.09 1.11
N ILE A 241 2.30 -9.34 0.92
CA ILE A 241 3.58 -9.54 1.60
C ILE A 241 3.47 -8.87 2.96
N HIS A 242 3.87 -9.53 4.06
CA HIS A 242 3.84 -8.95 5.40
C HIS A 242 4.70 -7.69 5.54
N GLY A 243 4.26 -6.76 6.40
CA GLY A 243 4.92 -5.49 6.68
C GLY A 243 6.39 -5.62 7.08
N ARG A 244 6.76 -6.67 7.81
CA ARG A 244 8.16 -6.96 8.15
C ARG A 244 9.08 -6.87 6.93
N TYR A 245 8.68 -7.43 5.80
CA TYR A 245 9.52 -7.45 4.59
C TYR A 245 9.60 -6.08 3.91
N LEU A 246 8.60 -5.22 4.10
CA LEU A 246 8.68 -3.82 3.69
C LEU A 246 9.78 -3.09 4.48
N LEU A 247 9.84 -3.33 5.80
CA LEU A 247 10.90 -2.79 6.66
C LEU A 247 12.28 -3.29 6.21
N GLU A 248 12.43 -4.59 5.96
CA GLU A 248 13.68 -5.18 5.47
C GLU A 248 14.13 -4.55 4.14
N ALA A 249 13.21 -4.35 3.20
CA ALA A 249 13.52 -3.72 1.91
C ALA A 249 13.91 -2.24 2.04
N ILE A 250 13.25 -1.49 2.93
CA ILE A 250 13.62 -0.10 3.24
C ILE A 250 15.01 -0.04 3.84
N GLU A 251 15.36 -0.93 4.77
CA GLU A 251 16.69 -0.99 5.36
C GLU A 251 17.78 -1.38 4.33
N LEU A 252 17.46 -2.23 3.36
CA LEU A 252 18.36 -2.53 2.25
C LEU A 252 18.60 -1.30 1.37
N ALA A 253 17.55 -0.54 1.07
CA ALA A 253 17.64 0.67 0.26
C ALA A 253 18.36 1.82 0.99
N ALA A 254 18.29 1.88 2.31
CA ALA A 254 18.96 2.91 3.12
C ALA A 254 20.48 2.76 3.16
N LYS A 255 21.02 1.57 2.82
CA LYS A 255 22.45 1.27 2.79
C LYS A 255 23.11 1.65 1.46
N GLN A 256 22.34 2.05 0.45
CA GLN A 256 22.82 2.57 -0.82
C GLN A 256 22.99 4.09 -0.79
#